data_7ada85e02159670088c2b00094ae225b
#
_entry.id   7ada85e02159670088c2b00094ae225b
#
_cell.length_a   1.000
_cell.length_b   1.000
_cell.length_c   1.000
_cell.angle_alpha   90.00
_cell.angle_beta   90.00
_cell.angle_gamma   90.00
#
_symmetry.space_group_name_H-M   'P 1'
#
loop_
_entity.id
_entity.type
_entity.pdbx_description
1 polymer ?
#
loop_
_entity_poly.entity_id
_entity_poly.type
_entity_poly.pdbx_seq_one_letter_code
_entity_poly.pdbx_strand_id
1 'polypeptide(L)'
;RIRAETIAAEDVMHDLGALSMYSSDSQAMGRVGEVTTRAWQTADKMKKMTGRLKQEKGNNDNLRVKRYLAKLTINPAITHGISEYVGSLQAGKIADIVIWTPQFFGIRPKLIIKGGFIAYSLMGDPNASIPTPEPVYYRPMFGAMGKAKYSTSVTFTSKSAIRNGLQKKLNLKKKLLPVKNCR
;
A
#
# COMPACT_ATOMS: atom_id res chain seq x y z
N ARG A 1 8.05 -26.59 10.25
CA ARG A 1 7.93 -27.04 8.85
C ARG A 1 6.67 -26.44 8.22
N ILE A 2 6.80 -25.91 7.02
CA ILE A 2 5.66 -25.46 6.21
C ILE A 2 4.98 -26.73 5.66
N ARG A 3 3.68 -26.88 5.93
CA ARG A 3 2.86 -28.00 5.45
C ARG A 3 1.72 -27.47 4.58
N ALA A 4 1.25 -28.29 3.64
CA ALA A 4 0.14 -27.92 2.76
C ALA A 4 -1.12 -27.48 3.56
N GLU A 5 -1.42 -28.16 4.64
CA GLU A 5 -2.56 -27.88 5.51
C GLU A 5 -2.44 -26.50 6.20
N THR A 6 -1.23 -26.12 6.65
CA THR A 6 -1.01 -24.83 7.29
C THR A 6 -1.12 -23.68 6.29
N ILE A 7 -0.62 -23.85 5.06
CA ILE A 7 -0.75 -22.87 4.00
C ILE A 7 -2.23 -22.66 3.62
N ALA A 8 -3.00 -23.76 3.49
CA ALA A 8 -4.42 -23.66 3.20
C ALA A 8 -5.20 -22.96 4.33
N ALA A 9 -4.81 -23.18 5.59
CA ALA A 9 -5.41 -22.50 6.73
C ALA A 9 -5.14 -21.00 6.74
N GLU A 10 -3.97 -20.55 6.28
CA GLU A 10 -3.65 -19.12 6.19
C GLU A 10 -4.62 -18.36 5.26
N ASP A 11 -4.97 -18.92 4.10
CA ASP A 11 -5.94 -18.31 3.19
C ASP A 11 -7.31 -18.11 3.87
N VAL A 12 -7.76 -19.13 4.61
CA VAL A 12 -9.02 -19.06 5.37
C VAL A 12 -8.95 -18.01 6.47
N MET A 13 -7.85 -17.97 7.23
CA MET A 13 -7.65 -16.98 8.28
C MET A 13 -7.56 -15.55 7.73
N HIS A 14 -6.95 -15.37 6.57
CA HIS A 14 -6.97 -14.10 5.87
C HIS A 14 -8.39 -13.68 5.49
N ASP A 15 -9.17 -14.58 4.93
CA ASP A 15 -10.53 -14.28 4.47
C ASP A 15 -11.50 -14.01 5.65
N LEU A 16 -11.33 -14.75 6.75
CA LEU A 16 -12.07 -14.50 8.00
C LEU A 16 -11.68 -13.20 8.70
N GLY A 17 -10.50 -12.63 8.38
CA GLY A 17 -9.97 -11.43 9.02
C GLY A 17 -9.15 -11.70 10.29
N ALA A 18 -8.85 -12.96 10.61
CA ALA A 18 -8.01 -13.34 11.75
C ALA A 18 -6.56 -12.87 11.58
N LEU A 19 -6.02 -12.90 10.36
CA LEU A 19 -4.75 -12.30 10.02
C LEU A 19 -4.99 -10.86 9.52
N SER A 20 -4.39 -9.89 10.20
CA SER A 20 -4.68 -8.47 9.99
C SER A 20 -3.89 -7.82 8.85
N MET A 21 -2.74 -8.37 8.46
CA MET A 21 -1.81 -7.75 7.51
C MET A 21 -1.18 -8.77 6.57
N TYR A 22 -0.66 -8.27 5.44
CA TYR A 22 0.30 -8.95 4.59
C TYR A 22 1.69 -8.34 4.79
N SER A 23 2.72 -9.18 4.77
CA SER A 23 4.11 -8.77 4.76
C SER A 23 4.83 -9.32 3.54
N SER A 24 5.79 -8.60 3.00
CA SER A 24 6.48 -8.98 1.76
C SER A 24 7.85 -9.63 1.99
N ASP A 25 8.47 -9.46 3.16
CA ASP A 25 9.86 -9.86 3.42
C ASP A 25 10.85 -9.36 2.34
N SER A 26 10.62 -8.15 1.81
CA SER A 26 11.28 -7.65 0.59
C SER A 26 12.79 -7.43 0.74
N GLN A 27 13.28 -7.26 1.97
CA GLN A 27 14.71 -7.10 2.25
C GLN A 27 15.48 -8.42 2.30
N ALA A 28 14.78 -9.54 2.47
CA ALA A 28 15.39 -10.87 2.52
C ALA A 28 15.01 -11.71 1.30
N MET A 29 13.84 -12.33 1.26
CA MET A 29 13.44 -13.26 0.20
C MET A 29 12.12 -12.93 -0.49
N GLY A 30 11.43 -11.87 -0.09
CA GLY A 30 10.12 -11.52 -0.61
C GLY A 30 10.14 -10.44 -1.69
N ARG A 31 9.01 -10.29 -2.37
CA ARG A 31 8.76 -9.27 -3.40
C ARG A 31 7.45 -8.54 -3.14
N VAL A 32 7.50 -7.21 -2.98
CA VAL A 32 6.33 -6.39 -2.65
C VAL A 32 5.20 -6.54 -3.68
N GLY A 33 5.53 -6.43 -4.97
CA GLY A 33 4.54 -6.54 -6.05
C GLY A 33 3.89 -7.92 -6.10
N GLU A 34 4.68 -8.97 -5.90
CA GLU A 34 4.17 -10.34 -5.87
C GLU A 34 3.21 -10.56 -4.70
N VAL A 35 3.57 -10.14 -3.50
CA VAL A 35 2.69 -10.28 -2.31
C VAL A 35 1.37 -9.53 -2.51
N THR A 36 1.42 -8.33 -3.08
CA THR A 36 0.20 -7.56 -3.39
C THR A 36 -0.70 -8.31 -4.37
N THR A 37 -0.12 -8.87 -5.44
CA THR A 37 -0.87 -9.68 -6.41
C THR A 37 -1.44 -10.95 -5.76
N ARG A 38 -0.65 -11.62 -4.92
CA ARG A 38 -1.09 -12.82 -4.19
C ARG A 38 -2.23 -12.53 -3.22
N ALA A 39 -2.24 -11.37 -2.57
CA ALA A 39 -3.35 -10.97 -1.72
C ALA A 39 -4.68 -10.95 -2.50
N TRP A 40 -4.70 -10.41 -3.71
CA TRP A 40 -5.88 -10.39 -4.57
C TRP A 40 -6.24 -11.78 -5.10
N GLN A 41 -5.25 -12.60 -5.45
CA GLN A 41 -5.47 -13.99 -5.84
C GLN A 41 -6.08 -14.82 -4.69
N THR A 42 -5.64 -14.60 -3.45
CA THR A 42 -6.23 -15.23 -2.27
C THR A 42 -7.67 -14.80 -2.08
N ALA A 43 -8.00 -13.51 -2.26
CA ALA A 43 -9.37 -13.01 -2.17
C ALA A 43 -10.28 -13.67 -3.23
N ASP A 44 -9.82 -13.79 -4.47
CA ASP A 44 -10.55 -14.48 -5.56
C ASP A 44 -10.73 -15.97 -5.28
N LYS A 45 -9.65 -16.66 -4.88
CA LYS A 45 -9.71 -18.08 -4.47
C LYS A 45 -10.74 -18.30 -3.38
N MET A 46 -10.71 -17.49 -2.33
CA MET A 46 -11.64 -17.62 -1.22
C MET A 46 -13.09 -17.32 -1.63
N LYS A 47 -13.31 -16.37 -2.54
CA LYS A 47 -14.62 -16.15 -3.13
C LYS A 47 -15.15 -17.38 -3.86
N LYS A 48 -14.31 -18.04 -4.65
CA LYS A 48 -14.66 -19.26 -5.38
C LYS A 48 -14.94 -20.45 -4.46
N MET A 49 -14.19 -20.58 -3.37
CA MET A 49 -14.30 -21.71 -2.43
C MET A 49 -15.44 -21.55 -1.42
N THR A 50 -15.62 -20.34 -0.87
CA THR A 50 -16.54 -20.10 0.26
C THR A 50 -17.75 -19.24 -0.11
N GLY A 51 -17.80 -18.75 -1.34
CA GLY A 51 -18.87 -17.87 -1.80
C GLY A 51 -18.76 -16.47 -1.17
N ARG A 52 -19.90 -15.85 -0.96
CA ARG A 52 -20.01 -14.50 -0.37
C ARG A 52 -19.76 -14.53 1.12
N LEU A 53 -19.16 -13.47 1.64
CA LEU A 53 -19.08 -13.27 3.09
C LEU A 53 -20.50 -13.08 3.67
N LYS A 54 -20.76 -13.68 4.82
CA LYS A 54 -22.09 -13.62 5.47
C LYS A 54 -22.56 -12.19 5.78
N GLN A 55 -21.59 -11.28 6.01
CA GLN A 55 -21.84 -9.87 6.31
C GLN A 55 -21.98 -9.00 5.06
N GLU A 56 -21.77 -9.53 3.86
CA GLU A 56 -21.88 -8.78 2.60
C GLU A 56 -23.32 -8.41 2.30
N LYS A 57 -23.57 -7.14 2.03
CA LYS A 57 -24.88 -6.61 1.66
C LYS A 57 -24.96 -6.40 0.15
N GLY A 58 -26.10 -6.77 -0.48
CA GLY A 58 -26.29 -6.62 -1.93
C GLY A 58 -25.54 -7.66 -2.78
N ASN A 59 -25.41 -7.44 -4.08
CA ASN A 59 -24.79 -8.36 -5.04
C ASN A 59 -23.36 -7.94 -5.44
N ASN A 60 -22.52 -7.67 -4.43
CA ASN A 60 -21.15 -7.26 -4.64
C ASN A 60 -20.22 -7.97 -3.65
N ASP A 61 -18.92 -7.74 -3.76
CA ASP A 61 -17.87 -8.25 -2.86
C ASP A 61 -17.09 -7.12 -2.16
N ASN A 62 -17.72 -5.96 -2.02
CA ASN A 62 -17.07 -4.77 -1.48
C ASN A 62 -16.51 -4.97 -0.08
N LEU A 63 -17.15 -5.77 0.76
CA LEU A 63 -16.66 -6.07 2.11
C LEU A 63 -15.35 -6.87 2.05
N ARG A 64 -15.29 -7.92 1.18
CA ARG A 64 -14.06 -8.69 0.98
C ARG A 64 -12.95 -7.81 0.41
N VAL A 65 -13.25 -7.01 -0.62
CA VAL A 65 -12.28 -6.08 -1.20
C VAL A 65 -11.74 -5.11 -0.15
N LYS A 66 -12.61 -4.48 0.66
CA LYS A 66 -12.18 -3.59 1.75
C LYS A 66 -11.33 -4.31 2.80
N ARG A 67 -11.68 -5.54 3.15
CA ARG A 67 -10.90 -6.36 4.10
C ARG A 67 -9.47 -6.60 3.60
N TYR A 68 -9.31 -7.02 2.35
CA TYR A 68 -7.99 -7.26 1.78
C TYR A 68 -7.22 -5.96 1.54
N LEU A 69 -7.90 -4.90 1.12
CA LEU A 69 -7.28 -3.58 0.97
C LEU A 69 -6.76 -3.05 2.32
N ALA A 70 -7.54 -3.20 3.39
CA ALA A 70 -7.12 -2.77 4.73
C ALA A 70 -5.83 -3.46 5.20
N LYS A 71 -5.62 -4.73 4.84
CA LYS A 71 -4.39 -5.48 5.18
C LYS A 71 -3.14 -4.94 4.50
N LEU A 72 -3.29 -4.23 3.40
CA LEU A 72 -2.19 -3.61 2.64
C LEU A 72 -2.03 -2.11 2.94
N THR A 73 -2.97 -1.51 3.68
CA THR A 73 -3.03 -0.06 3.86
C THR A 73 -3.19 0.35 5.33
N ILE A 74 -4.42 0.43 5.82
CA ILE A 74 -4.69 1.00 7.15
C ILE A 74 -4.21 0.11 8.30
N ASN A 75 -4.34 -1.22 8.18
CA ASN A 75 -3.95 -2.10 9.28
C ASN A 75 -2.44 -2.05 9.58
N PRO A 76 -1.52 -2.15 8.60
CA PRO A 76 -0.11 -1.93 8.87
C PRO A 76 0.19 -0.51 9.35
N ALA A 77 -0.53 0.51 8.86
CA ALA A 77 -0.35 1.88 9.35
C ALA A 77 -0.72 2.03 10.84
N ILE A 78 -1.77 1.36 11.30
CA ILE A 78 -2.14 1.30 12.73
C ILE A 78 -1.04 0.58 13.52
N THR A 79 -0.63 -0.60 13.07
CA THR A 79 0.39 -1.42 13.76
C THR A 79 1.71 -0.67 13.93
N HIS A 80 2.12 0.11 12.94
CA HIS A 80 3.34 0.92 13.01
C HIS A 80 3.15 2.29 13.67
N GLY A 81 1.94 2.62 14.15
CA GLY A 81 1.65 3.90 14.80
C GLY A 81 1.72 5.11 13.87
N ILE A 82 1.48 4.93 12.57
CA ILE A 82 1.56 5.97 11.54
C ILE A 82 0.22 6.25 10.84
N SER A 83 -0.88 5.68 11.35
CA SER A 83 -2.21 5.79 10.75
C SER A 83 -2.78 7.19 10.68
N GLU A 84 -2.25 8.15 11.45
CA GLU A 84 -2.61 9.57 11.34
C GLU A 84 -2.08 10.23 10.08
N TYR A 85 -1.04 9.64 9.48
CA TYR A 85 -0.35 10.23 8.33
C TYR A 85 -0.63 9.49 7.02
N VAL A 86 -0.87 8.18 7.09
CA VAL A 86 -1.02 7.30 5.91
C VAL A 86 -2.05 6.20 6.15
N GLY A 87 -2.33 5.40 5.12
CA GLY A 87 -3.13 4.18 5.21
C GLY A 87 -4.61 4.35 4.90
N SER A 88 -5.12 5.59 4.75
CA SER A 88 -6.49 5.86 4.33
C SER A 88 -6.62 7.19 3.59
N LEU A 89 -7.65 7.32 2.76
CA LEU A 89 -7.98 8.53 2.03
C LEU A 89 -8.82 9.47 2.93
N GLN A 90 -8.11 10.27 3.72
CA GLN A 90 -8.71 11.28 4.60
C GLN A 90 -7.98 12.60 4.46
N ALA A 91 -8.71 13.71 4.55
CA ALA A 91 -8.12 15.04 4.54
C ALA A 91 -7.09 15.19 5.68
N GLY A 92 -5.95 15.81 5.38
CA GLY A 92 -4.85 16.00 6.33
C GLY A 92 -3.80 14.89 6.33
N LYS A 93 -4.04 13.75 5.67
CA LYS A 93 -3.03 12.71 5.48
C LYS A 93 -2.14 12.95 4.26
N ILE A 94 -1.01 12.27 4.21
CA ILE A 94 -0.10 12.31 3.07
C ILE A 94 -0.83 11.74 1.85
N ALA A 95 -0.78 12.47 0.74
CA ALA A 95 -1.44 12.10 -0.51
C ALA A 95 -0.69 10.97 -1.24
N ASP A 96 -0.78 9.77 -0.68
CA ASP A 96 -0.32 8.51 -1.28
C ASP A 96 -1.54 7.80 -1.85
N ILE A 97 -1.74 7.88 -3.16
CA ILE A 97 -2.98 7.47 -3.82
C ILE A 97 -2.66 6.57 -5.01
N VAL A 98 -3.40 5.49 -5.16
CA VAL A 98 -3.34 4.62 -6.34
C VAL A 98 -4.70 4.64 -7.03
N ILE A 99 -4.68 4.92 -8.33
CA ILE A 99 -5.88 4.94 -9.18
C ILE A 99 -5.83 3.76 -10.15
N TRP A 100 -6.87 2.93 -10.14
CA TRP A 100 -7.05 1.83 -11.09
C TRP A 100 -8.26 2.06 -11.98
N THR A 101 -8.22 1.51 -13.18
CA THR A 101 -9.46 1.15 -13.91
C THR A 101 -10.02 -0.13 -13.30
N PRO A 102 -11.34 -0.29 -13.19
CA PRO A 102 -11.94 -1.47 -12.53
C PRO A 102 -11.43 -2.81 -13.06
N GLN A 103 -11.19 -2.92 -14.35
CA GLN A 103 -10.72 -4.15 -15.01
C GLN A 103 -9.32 -4.58 -14.57
N PHE A 104 -8.51 -3.65 -14.09
CA PHE A 104 -7.12 -3.88 -13.69
C PHE A 104 -6.90 -3.61 -12.19
N PHE A 105 -7.98 -3.63 -11.41
CA PHE A 105 -7.93 -3.37 -9.97
C PHE A 105 -6.94 -4.30 -9.27
N GLY A 106 -6.05 -3.70 -8.48
CA GLY A 106 -5.05 -4.41 -7.68
C GLY A 106 -3.85 -4.95 -8.47
N ILE A 107 -3.86 -4.87 -9.80
CA ILE A 107 -2.81 -5.46 -10.67
C ILE A 107 -2.05 -4.37 -11.42
N ARG A 108 -2.76 -3.54 -12.20
CA ARG A 108 -2.14 -2.52 -13.05
C ARG A 108 -2.73 -1.15 -12.75
N PRO A 109 -2.02 -0.31 -11.99
CA PRO A 109 -2.49 1.04 -11.72
C PRO A 109 -2.47 1.91 -12.99
N LYS A 110 -3.43 2.82 -13.10
CA LYS A 110 -3.42 3.88 -14.11
C LYS A 110 -2.51 5.03 -13.68
N LEU A 111 -2.53 5.35 -12.40
CA LEU A 111 -1.77 6.46 -11.82
C LEU A 111 -1.38 6.12 -10.37
N ILE A 112 -0.17 6.47 -9.98
CA ILE A 112 0.28 6.44 -8.58
C ILE A 112 0.77 7.83 -8.20
N ILE A 113 0.18 8.37 -7.15
CA ILE A 113 0.59 9.62 -6.52
C ILE A 113 1.30 9.29 -5.21
N LYS A 114 2.47 9.87 -5.01
CA LYS A 114 3.27 9.75 -3.80
C LYS A 114 3.51 11.12 -3.18
N GLY A 115 2.94 11.37 -2.01
CA GLY A 115 3.06 12.65 -1.33
C GLY A 115 2.55 13.83 -2.15
N GLY A 116 1.54 13.63 -3.01
CA GLY A 116 0.98 14.65 -3.89
C GLY A 116 1.66 14.76 -5.27
N PHE A 117 2.72 13.99 -5.54
CA PHE A 117 3.41 13.99 -6.83
C PHE A 117 3.18 12.70 -7.59
N ILE A 118 3.10 12.78 -8.93
CA ILE A 118 2.97 11.62 -9.78
C ILE A 118 4.27 10.83 -9.73
N ALA A 119 4.20 9.58 -9.23
CA ALA A 119 5.34 8.65 -9.20
C ALA A 119 5.30 7.65 -10.36
N TYR A 120 4.11 7.39 -10.88
CA TYR A 120 3.88 6.47 -12.00
C TYR A 120 2.61 6.92 -12.75
N SER A 121 2.65 6.86 -14.06
CA SER A 121 1.47 7.03 -14.90
C SER A 121 1.59 6.21 -16.18
N LEU A 122 0.46 5.90 -16.81
CA LEU A 122 0.46 5.44 -18.19
C LEU A 122 0.71 6.63 -19.11
N MET A 123 1.48 6.43 -20.17
CA MET A 123 1.81 7.46 -21.15
C MET A 123 0.67 7.55 -22.18
N GLY A 124 -0.13 8.63 -22.09
CA GLY A 124 -1.12 9.00 -23.10
C GLY A 124 -2.11 7.91 -23.53
N ASP A 125 -2.81 8.17 -24.58
CA ASP A 125 -3.71 7.22 -25.25
C ASP A 125 -2.99 6.46 -26.37
N PRO A 126 -3.41 5.22 -26.69
CA PRO A 126 -2.87 4.48 -27.82
C PRO A 126 -3.12 5.24 -29.15
N ASN A 127 -2.13 5.25 -30.02
CA ASN A 127 -2.23 5.80 -31.38
C ASN A 127 -1.40 4.97 -32.36
N ALA A 128 -1.30 5.41 -33.61
CA ALA A 128 -0.53 4.69 -34.64
C ALA A 128 0.94 4.47 -34.29
N SER A 129 1.55 5.41 -33.56
CA SER A 129 2.96 5.32 -33.12
C SER A 129 3.12 4.61 -31.78
N ILE A 130 2.10 4.68 -30.91
CA ILE A 130 2.09 4.09 -29.55
C ILE A 130 0.78 3.31 -29.40
N PRO A 131 0.75 2.04 -29.84
CA PRO A 131 -0.48 1.24 -29.85
C PRO A 131 -0.99 0.86 -28.46
N THR A 132 -0.11 0.90 -27.45
CA THR A 132 -0.46 0.66 -26.04
C THR A 132 0.17 1.72 -25.16
N PRO A 133 -0.54 2.27 -24.16
CA PRO A 133 0.05 3.18 -23.19
C PRO A 133 1.21 2.51 -22.45
N GLU A 134 2.35 3.16 -22.37
CA GLU A 134 3.51 2.70 -21.65
C GLU A 134 3.57 3.31 -20.25
N PRO A 135 4.10 2.59 -19.25
CA PRO A 135 4.27 3.13 -17.91
C PRO A 135 5.42 4.15 -17.87
N VAL A 136 5.18 5.29 -17.24
CA VAL A 136 6.19 6.30 -16.96
C VAL A 136 6.47 6.35 -15.47
N TYR A 137 7.75 6.17 -15.10
CA TYR A 137 8.21 6.23 -13.72
C TYR A 137 8.98 7.51 -13.48
N TYR A 138 8.53 8.30 -12.51
CA TYR A 138 9.20 9.53 -12.11
C TYR A 138 10.17 9.23 -10.96
N ARG A 139 11.46 9.30 -11.24
CA ARG A 139 12.52 9.09 -10.24
C ARG A 139 13.17 10.41 -9.87
N PRO A 140 13.40 10.69 -8.57
CA PRO A 140 14.00 11.94 -8.13
C PRO A 140 15.37 12.24 -8.74
N MET A 141 16.14 11.21 -9.11
CA MET A 141 17.45 11.37 -9.72
C MET A 141 17.41 11.78 -11.19
N PHE A 142 16.28 11.55 -11.88
CA PHE A 142 16.12 11.86 -13.31
C PHE A 142 15.07 12.95 -13.57
N GLY A 143 14.32 13.35 -12.56
CA GLY A 143 13.27 14.35 -12.67
C GLY A 143 13.69 15.71 -12.11
N ALA A 144 13.32 16.78 -12.78
CA ALA A 144 13.50 18.15 -12.30
C ALA A 144 12.46 18.48 -11.18
N MET A 145 12.48 17.69 -10.13
CA MET A 145 11.48 17.80 -9.03
C MET A 145 11.79 18.94 -8.04
N GLY A 146 12.92 19.61 -8.18
CA GLY A 146 13.31 20.71 -7.29
C GLY A 146 13.28 20.33 -5.82
N LYS A 147 12.59 21.12 -4.99
CA LYS A 147 12.43 20.87 -3.56
C LYS A 147 11.29 19.88 -3.23
N ALA A 148 10.51 19.41 -4.18
CA ALA A 148 9.35 18.56 -3.98
C ALA A 148 9.69 17.26 -3.22
N LYS A 149 10.82 16.63 -3.54
CA LYS A 149 11.29 15.41 -2.87
C LYS A 149 11.48 15.58 -1.37
N TYR A 150 11.81 16.77 -0.89
CA TYR A 150 12.00 17.02 0.55
C TYR A 150 10.66 17.15 1.28
N SER A 151 9.64 17.70 0.63
CA SER A 151 8.31 17.79 1.22
C SER A 151 7.59 16.45 1.28
N THR A 152 7.89 15.53 0.35
CA THR A 152 7.31 14.17 0.31
C THR A 152 8.09 13.14 1.10
N SER A 153 9.35 13.44 1.47
CA SER A 153 10.20 12.53 2.24
C SER A 153 10.06 12.80 3.72
N VAL A 154 9.53 11.83 4.45
CA VAL A 154 9.38 11.89 5.90
C VAL A 154 10.11 10.72 6.58
N THR A 155 10.49 10.89 7.84
CA THR A 155 11.03 9.83 8.69
C THR A 155 10.14 9.70 9.90
N PHE A 156 9.57 8.53 10.10
CA PHE A 156 8.81 8.22 11.31
C PHE A 156 9.75 7.82 12.44
N THR A 157 9.55 8.39 13.62
CA THR A 157 10.41 8.12 14.78
C THR A 157 9.65 8.31 16.11
N SER A 158 10.25 7.90 17.21
CA SER A 158 9.62 8.08 18.52
C SER A 158 9.61 9.56 18.94
N LYS A 159 8.65 9.95 19.77
CA LYS A 159 8.60 11.29 20.36
C LYS A 159 9.86 11.61 21.17
N SER A 160 10.43 10.61 21.87
CA SER A 160 11.66 10.78 22.64
C SER A 160 12.86 11.11 21.75
N ALA A 161 12.99 10.45 20.59
CA ALA A 161 14.06 10.73 19.64
C ALA A 161 13.99 12.18 19.11
N ILE A 162 12.79 12.69 18.86
CA ILE A 162 12.59 14.09 18.46
C ILE A 162 13.01 15.04 19.58
N ARG A 163 12.54 14.79 20.81
CA ARG A 163 12.90 15.62 21.99
C ARG A 163 14.41 15.66 22.25
N ASN A 164 15.09 14.53 22.05
CA ASN A 164 16.54 14.40 22.24
C ASN A 164 17.37 14.94 21.06
N GLY A 165 16.75 15.62 20.10
CA GLY A 165 17.45 16.30 19.02
C GLY A 165 18.07 15.36 17.98
N LEU A 166 17.50 14.15 17.77
CA LEU A 166 18.00 13.15 16.81
C LEU A 166 18.26 13.75 15.43
N GLN A 167 17.38 14.65 14.97
CA GLN A 167 17.51 15.30 13.67
C GLN A 167 18.84 16.03 13.50
N LYS A 168 19.23 16.80 14.52
CA LYS A 168 20.51 17.52 14.53
C LYS A 168 21.70 16.58 14.67
N LYS A 169 21.61 15.61 15.59
CA LYS A 169 22.69 14.64 15.85
C LYS A 169 23.05 13.81 14.62
N LEU A 170 22.06 13.43 13.81
CA LEU A 170 22.24 12.62 12.61
C LEU A 170 22.22 13.42 11.31
N ASN A 171 22.19 14.77 11.39
CA ASN A 171 22.12 15.66 10.23
C ASN A 171 21.03 15.26 9.24
N LEU A 172 19.82 14.91 9.74
CA LEU A 172 18.72 14.47 8.92
C LEU A 172 18.03 15.66 8.25
N LYS A 173 17.96 15.63 6.94
CA LYS A 173 17.27 16.66 6.13
C LYS A 173 15.77 16.41 5.98
N LYS A 174 15.30 15.18 6.24
CA LYS A 174 13.90 14.79 6.13
C LYS A 174 13.09 15.32 7.32
N LYS A 175 11.81 15.63 7.07
CA LYS A 175 10.86 15.96 8.15
C LYS A 175 10.66 14.74 9.06
N LEU A 176 10.77 14.94 10.38
CA LEU A 176 10.49 13.90 11.36
C LEU A 176 9.01 13.96 11.78
N LEU A 177 8.36 12.82 11.78
CA LEU A 177 6.99 12.65 12.24
C LEU A 177 6.95 11.64 13.40
N PRO A 178 6.31 11.98 14.54
CA PRO A 178 6.24 11.08 15.68
C PRO A 178 5.27 9.93 15.43
N VAL A 179 5.69 8.70 15.72
CA VAL A 179 4.79 7.55 15.80
C VAL A 179 3.93 7.64 17.06
N LYS A 180 2.71 7.09 16.99
CA LYS A 180 1.80 6.97 18.13
C LYS A 180 1.66 5.51 18.52
N ASN A 181 1.44 5.28 19.83
CA ASN A 181 1.09 3.94 20.31
C ASN A 181 -0.26 3.52 19.74
N CYS A 182 -0.38 2.26 19.35
CA CYS A 182 -1.67 1.64 19.13
C CYS A 182 -2.40 1.56 20.47
N ARG A 183 -3.55 2.20 20.57
CA ARG A 183 -4.49 2.04 21.70
C ARG A 183 -5.72 1.31 21.21
#